data_2a7b6f78e9f0750d79a2e1fa374deb3c
#
_entry.id   2a7b6f78e9f0750d79a2e1fa374deb3c
#
_cell.length_a   1.000
_cell.length_b   1.000
_cell.length_c   1.000
_cell.angle_alpha   90.00
_cell.angle_beta   90.00
_cell.angle_gamma   90.00
#
_symmetry.space_group_name_H-M   'P 1'
#
loop_
_entity.id
_entity.type
_entity.pdbx_description
1 polymer ?
#
loop_
_entity_poly.entity_id
_entity_poly.type
_entity_poly.pdbx_seq_one_letter_code
_entity_poly.pdbx_strand_id
1 'polypeptide(L)'
;MHEAAPVAFITGATSGIGLACAHRFAQAGWALVLTGRRQERLDTLQATLEKHVPVHTAQLDVSNPQAVASVIAALPERFQHVHTLINNAGLALGKGPAQSADLDDWYRMIDTNVKGLVTVTRHLLAQLIAAGPGSTVINLGSIAAHTPYPGGHVYGATKAFVEQFSYNLRCDVGPQGVRVTDLAPGMTASEFTLVRMKGDRNVADSYYEGAQPLQPEDIAEQALHVASLPPHVNITRLEVMPLCQQWAGPTVLRD
;
A
#
# COMPACT_ATOMS: atom_id res chain seq x y z
N MET A 1 26.83 20.59 4.08
CA MET A 1 26.28 19.49 4.91
C MET A 1 25.44 18.64 3.97
N HIS A 2 25.80 17.37 3.76
CA HIS A 2 24.92 16.47 3.00
C HIS A 2 23.65 16.28 3.84
N GLU A 3 22.54 16.72 3.32
CA GLU A 3 21.23 16.46 3.91
C GLU A 3 21.06 14.94 4.04
N ALA A 4 20.60 14.45 5.18
CA ALA A 4 20.42 13.01 5.39
C ALA A 4 19.36 12.49 4.39
N ALA A 5 19.61 11.32 3.82
CA ALA A 5 18.67 10.72 2.87
C ALA A 5 17.28 10.58 3.51
N PRO A 6 16.19 10.96 2.81
CA PRO A 6 14.85 10.82 3.34
C PRO A 6 14.51 9.35 3.58
N VAL A 7 13.68 9.06 4.60
CA VAL A 7 13.31 7.70 5.00
C VAL A 7 11.91 7.36 4.50
N ALA A 8 11.78 6.25 3.78
CA ALA A 8 10.49 5.66 3.41
C ALA A 8 10.20 4.42 4.27
N PHE A 9 9.04 4.41 4.93
CA PHE A 9 8.51 3.25 5.64
C PHE A 9 7.47 2.55 4.76
N ILE A 10 7.73 1.29 4.37
CA ILE A 10 6.90 0.54 3.42
C ILE A 10 6.35 -0.71 4.08
N THR A 11 5.03 -0.82 4.17
CA THR A 11 4.37 -2.04 4.66
C THR A 11 4.11 -3.02 3.52
N GLY A 12 4.24 -4.33 3.79
CA GLY A 12 4.02 -5.36 2.77
C GLY A 12 5.08 -5.37 1.66
N ALA A 13 6.34 -5.06 2.01
CA ALA A 13 7.44 -4.88 1.05
C ALA A 13 7.96 -6.19 0.42
N THR A 14 7.42 -7.35 0.76
CA THR A 14 7.96 -8.66 0.34
C THR A 14 7.41 -9.17 -1.00
N SER A 15 6.54 -8.43 -1.68
CA SER A 15 6.00 -8.78 -3.01
C SER A 15 5.24 -7.62 -3.65
N GLY A 16 4.94 -7.76 -4.94
CA GLY A 16 4.08 -6.87 -5.71
C GLY A 16 4.48 -5.40 -5.60
N ILE A 17 3.50 -4.52 -5.43
CA ILE A 17 3.70 -3.07 -5.39
C ILE A 17 4.68 -2.64 -4.28
N GLY A 18 4.59 -3.24 -3.09
CA GLY A 18 5.50 -2.90 -1.98
C GLY A 18 6.96 -3.24 -2.28
N LEU A 19 7.22 -4.37 -2.94
CA LEU A 19 8.56 -4.75 -3.40
C LEU A 19 9.07 -3.80 -4.47
N ALA A 20 8.24 -3.48 -5.45
CA ALA A 20 8.59 -2.52 -6.51
C ALA A 20 8.87 -1.11 -5.92
N CYS A 21 8.06 -0.66 -4.95
CA CYS A 21 8.33 0.58 -4.22
C CYS A 21 9.70 0.54 -3.49
N ALA A 22 10.04 -0.57 -2.82
CA ALA A 22 11.33 -0.69 -2.16
C ALA A 22 12.49 -0.51 -3.13
N HIS A 23 12.45 -1.17 -4.29
CA HIS A 23 13.47 -1.01 -5.33
C HIS A 23 13.50 0.41 -5.91
N ARG A 24 12.33 0.97 -6.22
CA ARG A 24 12.25 2.29 -6.85
C ARG A 24 12.71 3.43 -5.93
N PHE A 25 12.36 3.37 -4.65
CA PHE A 25 12.83 4.34 -3.66
C PHE A 25 14.33 4.18 -3.38
N ALA A 26 14.86 2.94 -3.32
CA ALA A 26 16.28 2.71 -3.22
C ALA A 26 17.06 3.34 -4.38
N GLN A 27 16.59 3.15 -5.63
CA GLN A 27 17.18 3.76 -6.82
C GLN A 27 17.17 5.29 -6.76
N ALA A 28 16.20 5.89 -6.08
CA ALA A 28 16.12 7.32 -5.85
C ALA A 28 16.94 7.81 -4.64
N GLY A 29 17.71 6.93 -3.98
CA GLY A 29 18.60 7.27 -2.87
C GLY A 29 17.92 7.39 -1.50
N TRP A 30 16.69 6.90 -1.34
CA TRP A 30 15.97 6.92 -0.06
C TRP A 30 16.49 5.83 0.89
N ALA A 31 16.59 6.15 2.17
CA ALA A 31 16.73 5.14 3.22
C ALA A 31 15.38 4.42 3.43
N LEU A 32 15.42 3.13 3.74
CA LEU A 32 14.22 2.29 3.72
C LEU A 32 13.99 1.57 5.04
N VAL A 33 12.75 1.62 5.53
CA VAL A 33 12.21 0.69 6.53
C VAL A 33 11.20 -0.21 5.82
N LEU A 34 11.51 -1.50 5.73
CA LEU A 34 10.74 -2.47 4.98
C LEU A 34 10.10 -3.49 5.91
N THR A 35 8.78 -3.61 5.88
CA THR A 35 8.09 -4.56 6.74
C THR A 35 7.24 -5.54 5.94
N GLY A 36 7.08 -6.74 6.50
CA GLY A 36 6.28 -7.80 5.91
C GLY A 36 6.28 -9.05 6.77
N ARG A 37 5.47 -10.05 6.40
CA ARG A 37 5.31 -11.27 7.19
C ARG A 37 6.39 -12.33 6.91
N ARG A 38 7.08 -12.25 5.76
CA ARG A 38 8.00 -13.26 5.24
C ARG A 38 9.44 -12.84 5.51
N GLN A 39 10.02 -13.33 6.62
CA GLN A 39 11.36 -12.93 7.05
C GLN A 39 12.41 -13.21 5.99
N GLU A 40 12.44 -14.41 5.41
CA GLU A 40 13.43 -14.79 4.39
C GLU A 40 13.45 -13.84 3.18
N ARG A 41 12.26 -13.34 2.77
CA ARG A 41 12.17 -12.36 1.69
C ARG A 41 12.66 -10.97 2.11
N LEU A 42 12.44 -10.59 3.37
CA LEU A 42 12.99 -9.36 3.93
C LEU A 42 14.50 -9.41 3.99
N ASP A 43 15.08 -10.52 4.43
CA ASP A 43 16.53 -10.71 4.51
C ASP A 43 17.19 -10.62 3.11
N THR A 44 16.59 -11.28 2.12
CA THR A 44 17.04 -11.22 0.73
C THR A 44 16.95 -9.78 0.18
N LEU A 45 15.87 -9.08 0.46
CA LEU A 45 15.65 -7.71 0.00
C LEU A 45 16.63 -6.75 0.66
N GLN A 46 16.86 -6.90 1.96
CA GLN A 46 17.86 -6.14 2.69
C GLN A 46 19.25 -6.34 2.08
N ALA A 47 19.72 -7.58 1.96
CA ALA A 47 21.03 -7.90 1.41
C ALA A 47 21.25 -7.35 -0.03
N THR A 48 20.16 -7.18 -0.78
CA THR A 48 20.21 -6.61 -2.12
C THR A 48 20.32 -5.09 -2.08
N LEU A 49 19.48 -4.42 -1.29
CA LEU A 49 19.33 -2.96 -1.33
C LEU A 49 20.33 -2.23 -0.43
N GLU A 50 20.84 -2.86 0.65
CA GLU A 50 21.80 -2.22 1.56
C GLU A 50 23.15 -1.91 0.91
N LYS A 51 23.41 -2.47 -0.26
CA LYS A 51 24.58 -2.14 -1.10
C LYS A 51 24.50 -0.72 -1.68
N HIS A 52 23.33 -0.13 -1.70
CA HIS A 52 23.08 1.16 -2.36
C HIS A 52 22.56 2.22 -1.40
N VAL A 53 21.70 1.85 -0.46
CA VAL A 53 21.07 2.77 0.50
C VAL A 53 20.95 2.11 1.87
N PRO A 54 20.79 2.87 2.96
CA PRO A 54 20.48 2.30 4.26
C PRO A 54 19.13 1.58 4.26
N VAL A 55 19.11 0.35 4.77
CA VAL A 55 17.90 -0.46 4.86
C VAL A 55 17.77 -1.05 6.27
N HIS A 56 16.58 -0.97 6.81
CA HIS A 56 16.16 -1.67 8.01
C HIS A 56 14.94 -2.54 7.69
N THR A 57 14.95 -3.79 8.10
CA THR A 57 13.83 -4.71 7.90
C THR A 57 13.26 -5.16 9.23
N ALA A 58 11.93 -5.35 9.29
CA ALA A 58 11.28 -5.91 10.45
C ALA A 58 10.13 -6.84 10.02
N GLN A 59 10.10 -8.05 10.59
CA GLN A 59 8.96 -8.93 10.40
C GLN A 59 7.73 -8.33 11.09
N LEU A 60 6.66 -8.12 10.33
CA LEU A 60 5.46 -7.47 10.84
C LEU A 60 4.21 -7.99 10.13
N ASP A 61 3.24 -8.42 10.93
CA ASP A 61 1.84 -8.51 10.53
C ASP A 61 1.11 -7.25 11.01
N VAL A 62 0.68 -6.40 10.08
CA VAL A 62 0.02 -5.13 10.40
C VAL A 62 -1.32 -5.33 11.12
N SER A 63 -1.95 -6.51 11.03
CA SER A 63 -3.18 -6.84 11.74
C SER A 63 -2.99 -7.02 13.25
N ASN A 64 -1.74 -7.07 13.74
CA ASN A 64 -1.39 -7.14 15.16
C ASN A 64 -0.94 -5.75 15.67
N PRO A 65 -1.81 -5.01 16.40
CA PRO A 65 -1.49 -3.65 16.84
C PRO A 65 -0.29 -3.57 17.81
N GLN A 66 -0.10 -4.58 18.64
CA GLN A 66 1.02 -4.64 19.59
C GLN A 66 2.35 -4.81 18.84
N ALA A 67 2.38 -5.67 17.81
CA ALA A 67 3.55 -5.84 16.97
C ALA A 67 3.89 -4.55 16.21
N VAL A 68 2.88 -3.83 15.68
CA VAL A 68 3.07 -2.52 15.04
C VAL A 68 3.72 -1.54 16.01
N ALA A 69 3.17 -1.40 17.21
CA ALA A 69 3.72 -0.48 18.22
C ALA A 69 5.17 -0.83 18.56
N SER A 70 5.47 -2.11 18.78
CA SER A 70 6.80 -2.59 19.15
C SER A 70 7.83 -2.35 18.03
N VAL A 71 7.49 -2.66 16.78
CA VAL A 71 8.38 -2.46 15.62
C VAL A 71 8.70 -0.98 15.43
N ILE A 72 7.69 -0.10 15.51
CA ILE A 72 7.91 1.34 15.33
C ILE A 72 8.72 1.94 16.47
N ALA A 73 8.48 1.51 17.72
CA ALA A 73 9.24 1.97 18.89
C ALA A 73 10.70 1.49 18.88
N ALA A 74 10.98 0.35 18.26
CA ALA A 74 12.31 -0.25 18.17
C ALA A 74 13.12 0.21 16.94
N LEU A 75 12.61 1.16 16.14
CA LEU A 75 13.36 1.66 14.97
C LEU A 75 14.71 2.26 15.40
N PRO A 76 15.82 1.87 14.75
CA PRO A 76 17.12 2.50 15.00
C PRO A 76 17.04 4.02 14.75
N GLU A 77 17.82 4.80 15.49
CA GLU A 77 17.82 6.27 15.46
C GLU A 77 17.83 6.84 14.04
N ARG A 78 18.66 6.27 13.16
CA ARG A 78 18.76 6.67 11.75
C ARG A 78 17.43 6.62 11.00
N PHE A 79 16.48 5.75 11.39
CA PHE A 79 15.21 5.51 10.72
C PHE A 79 14.01 6.12 11.46
N GLN A 80 14.22 6.86 12.53
CA GLN A 80 13.15 7.48 13.32
C GLN A 80 12.57 8.76 12.67
N HIS A 81 13.22 9.31 11.65
CA HIS A 81 12.72 10.46 10.89
C HIS A 81 12.06 9.98 9.58
N VAL A 82 10.88 9.41 9.71
CA VAL A 82 10.12 8.91 8.54
C VAL A 82 9.55 10.08 7.75
N HIS A 83 9.96 10.22 6.49
CA HIS A 83 9.48 11.25 5.56
C HIS A 83 8.28 10.76 4.73
N THR A 84 8.26 9.48 4.39
CA THR A 84 7.17 8.89 3.62
C THR A 84 6.73 7.56 4.23
N LEU A 85 5.42 7.45 4.49
CA LEU A 85 4.76 6.20 4.84
C LEU A 85 4.02 5.67 3.61
N ILE A 86 4.31 4.43 3.20
CA ILE A 86 3.55 3.71 2.17
C ILE A 86 2.78 2.58 2.84
N ASN A 87 1.50 2.81 3.09
CA ASN A 87 0.57 1.80 3.57
C ASN A 87 0.15 0.90 2.39
N ASN A 88 1.02 -0.06 2.06
CA ASN A 88 0.79 -0.98 0.96
C ASN A 88 0.27 -2.34 1.43
N ALA A 89 0.54 -2.76 2.67
CA ALA A 89 0.04 -4.04 3.18
C ALA A 89 -1.49 -4.13 3.06
N GLY A 90 -1.95 -5.12 2.31
CA GLY A 90 -3.37 -5.33 2.06
C GLY A 90 -3.61 -6.64 1.32
N LEU A 91 -4.85 -7.12 1.36
CA LEU A 91 -5.26 -8.35 0.68
C LEU A 91 -6.72 -8.30 0.26
N ALA A 92 -7.07 -9.12 -0.73
CA ALA A 92 -8.43 -9.53 -1.03
C ALA A 92 -8.52 -11.05 -0.94
N LEU A 93 -9.65 -11.56 -0.50
CA LEU A 93 -9.91 -12.99 -0.35
C LEU A 93 -11.27 -13.34 -0.95
N GLY A 94 -11.29 -14.39 -1.75
CA GLY A 94 -12.50 -14.93 -2.36
C GLY A 94 -13.06 -14.08 -3.51
N LYS A 95 -13.95 -14.70 -4.28
CA LYS A 95 -14.71 -14.13 -5.41
C LYS A 95 -16.19 -14.54 -5.39
N GLY A 96 -16.57 -15.36 -4.42
CA GLY A 96 -17.95 -15.87 -4.32
C GLY A 96 -18.96 -14.77 -3.99
N PRO A 97 -20.24 -15.01 -4.21
CA PRO A 97 -21.29 -14.10 -3.81
C PRO A 97 -21.38 -14.03 -2.28
N ALA A 98 -21.91 -12.92 -1.77
CA ALA A 98 -21.91 -12.60 -0.34
C ALA A 98 -22.52 -13.69 0.57
N GLN A 99 -23.59 -14.34 0.10
CA GLN A 99 -24.31 -15.39 0.85
C GLN A 99 -23.50 -16.68 1.06
N SER A 100 -22.41 -16.89 0.31
CA SER A 100 -21.53 -18.06 0.43
C SER A 100 -20.09 -17.67 0.75
N ALA A 101 -19.84 -16.41 1.07
CA ALA A 101 -18.52 -15.94 1.43
C ALA A 101 -18.11 -16.43 2.82
N ASP A 102 -16.84 -16.72 2.98
CA ASP A 102 -16.24 -17.07 4.26
C ASP A 102 -16.11 -15.81 5.14
N LEU A 103 -16.70 -15.85 6.33
CA LEU A 103 -16.70 -14.72 7.26
C LEU A 103 -15.28 -14.42 7.79
N ASP A 104 -14.43 -15.45 7.97
CA ASP A 104 -13.04 -15.26 8.39
C ASP A 104 -12.23 -14.53 7.32
N ASP A 105 -12.49 -14.76 6.03
CA ASP A 105 -11.90 -13.98 4.94
C ASP A 105 -12.30 -12.50 5.04
N TRP A 106 -13.55 -12.21 5.40
CA TRP A 106 -14.03 -10.85 5.59
C TRP A 106 -13.32 -10.15 6.74
N TYR A 107 -13.23 -10.82 7.90
CA TYR A 107 -12.52 -10.28 9.06
C TYR A 107 -11.03 -10.04 8.76
N ARG A 108 -10.37 -10.98 8.09
CA ARG A 108 -8.97 -10.81 7.69
C ARG A 108 -8.75 -9.62 6.76
N MET A 109 -9.68 -9.36 5.82
CA MET A 109 -9.63 -8.16 4.98
C MET A 109 -9.79 -6.88 5.80
N ILE A 110 -10.72 -6.83 6.75
CA ILE A 110 -10.92 -5.68 7.63
C ILE A 110 -9.69 -5.47 8.53
N ASP A 111 -9.20 -6.53 9.16
CA ASP A 111 -8.07 -6.44 10.07
C ASP A 111 -6.79 -5.95 9.37
N THR A 112 -6.53 -6.41 8.15
CA THR A 112 -5.34 -5.99 7.41
C THR A 112 -5.52 -4.63 6.74
N ASN A 113 -6.58 -4.47 5.94
CA ASN A 113 -6.74 -3.30 5.06
C ASN A 113 -7.22 -2.06 5.81
N VAL A 114 -7.91 -2.22 6.95
CA VAL A 114 -8.47 -1.12 7.74
C VAL A 114 -7.71 -0.96 9.04
N LYS A 115 -7.83 -1.91 9.98
CA LYS A 115 -7.20 -1.80 11.30
C LYS A 115 -5.68 -1.67 11.21
N GLY A 116 -5.04 -2.50 10.37
CA GLY A 116 -3.60 -2.45 10.14
C GLY A 116 -3.15 -1.09 9.62
N LEU A 117 -3.81 -0.58 8.59
CA LEU A 117 -3.49 0.72 8.00
C LEU A 117 -3.63 1.86 9.01
N VAL A 118 -4.74 1.95 9.74
CA VAL A 118 -4.93 3.04 10.73
C VAL A 118 -3.95 2.93 11.88
N THR A 119 -3.61 1.70 12.32
CA THR A 119 -2.65 1.47 13.41
C THR A 119 -1.25 1.93 13.01
N VAL A 120 -0.74 1.50 11.85
CA VAL A 120 0.58 1.93 11.35
C VAL A 120 0.62 3.44 11.17
N THR A 121 -0.39 4.01 10.53
CA THR A 121 -0.47 5.47 10.32
C THR A 121 -0.41 6.21 11.64
N ARG A 122 -1.24 5.82 12.63
CA ARG A 122 -1.30 6.51 13.92
C ARG A 122 0.03 6.48 14.67
N HIS A 123 0.76 5.35 14.62
CA HIS A 123 2.05 5.21 15.30
C HIS A 123 3.18 5.99 14.63
N LEU A 124 3.14 6.20 13.30
CA LEU A 124 4.16 6.96 12.57
C LEU A 124 3.84 8.45 12.44
N LEU A 125 2.63 8.88 12.79
CA LEU A 125 2.17 10.24 12.52
C LEU A 125 3.05 11.30 13.17
N ALA A 126 3.51 11.08 14.42
CA ALA A 126 4.40 12.00 15.11
C ALA A 126 5.75 12.17 14.39
N GLN A 127 6.30 11.08 13.85
CA GLN A 127 7.55 11.10 13.09
C GLN A 127 7.37 11.85 11.75
N LEU A 128 6.26 11.61 11.04
CA LEU A 128 5.92 12.30 9.79
C LEU A 128 5.78 13.82 10.02
N ILE A 129 5.09 14.23 11.09
CA ILE A 129 4.96 15.65 11.46
C ILE A 129 6.34 16.24 11.79
N ALA A 130 7.15 15.52 12.55
CA ALA A 130 8.50 15.97 12.93
C ALA A 130 9.47 16.05 11.74
N ALA A 131 9.28 15.25 10.70
CA ALA A 131 10.05 15.33 9.46
C ALA A 131 9.79 16.62 8.67
N GLY A 132 8.69 17.32 8.97
CA GLY A 132 8.40 18.66 8.47
C GLY A 132 7.66 18.68 7.12
N PRO A 133 7.55 19.90 6.52
CA PRO A 133 6.77 20.09 5.31
C PRO A 133 7.25 19.24 4.15
N GLY A 134 6.30 18.53 3.50
CA GLY A 134 6.57 17.63 2.39
C GLY A 134 6.65 16.16 2.79
N SER A 135 6.63 15.83 4.09
CA SER A 135 6.39 14.45 4.52
C SER A 135 5.05 13.94 3.98
N THR A 136 4.95 12.64 3.72
CA THR A 136 3.85 12.11 2.90
C THR A 136 3.34 10.79 3.44
N VAL A 137 2.02 10.64 3.52
CA VAL A 137 1.33 9.35 3.67
C VAL A 137 0.75 8.94 2.31
N ILE A 138 1.15 7.79 1.81
CA ILE A 138 0.59 7.17 0.61
C ILE A 138 -0.17 5.92 1.03
N ASN A 139 -1.47 5.95 0.89
CA ASN A 139 -2.33 4.80 1.15
C ASN A 139 -2.64 4.08 -0.16
N LEU A 140 -2.35 2.79 -0.25
CA LEU A 140 -2.74 1.99 -1.42
C LEU A 140 -4.24 1.71 -1.38
N GLY A 141 -4.97 2.55 -2.13
CA GLY A 141 -6.37 2.39 -2.41
C GLY A 141 -6.67 1.35 -3.48
N SER A 142 -7.70 1.58 -4.25
CA SER A 142 -8.08 0.80 -5.43
C SER A 142 -9.23 1.48 -6.15
N ILE A 143 -9.41 1.23 -7.44
CA ILE A 143 -10.65 1.56 -8.17
C ILE A 143 -11.89 0.86 -7.55
N ALA A 144 -11.67 -0.26 -6.83
CA ALA A 144 -12.72 -0.98 -6.11
C ALA A 144 -13.40 -0.17 -4.99
N ALA A 145 -12.82 0.98 -4.62
CA ALA A 145 -13.41 1.89 -3.62
C ALA A 145 -14.78 2.43 -4.07
N HIS A 146 -14.96 2.68 -5.36
CA HIS A 146 -16.18 3.28 -5.92
C HIS A 146 -16.72 2.57 -7.17
N THR A 147 -16.03 1.53 -7.63
CA THR A 147 -16.53 0.68 -8.73
C THR A 147 -17.01 -0.64 -8.16
N PRO A 148 -18.33 -0.83 -7.97
CA PRO A 148 -18.87 -2.09 -7.46
C PRO A 148 -18.75 -3.19 -8.52
N TYR A 149 -18.48 -4.41 -8.05
CA TYR A 149 -18.44 -5.61 -8.90
C TYR A 149 -18.82 -6.86 -8.08
N PRO A 150 -19.33 -7.92 -8.73
CA PRO A 150 -19.67 -9.15 -8.04
C PRO A 150 -18.45 -9.74 -7.28
N GLY A 151 -18.66 -10.14 -6.03
CA GLY A 151 -17.60 -10.65 -5.14
C GLY A 151 -16.64 -9.58 -4.59
N GLY A 152 -16.90 -8.31 -4.84
CA GLY A 152 -16.11 -7.18 -4.34
C GLY A 152 -16.47 -6.69 -2.94
N HIS A 153 -17.59 -7.15 -2.39
CA HIS A 153 -18.28 -6.69 -1.19
C HIS A 153 -17.38 -6.08 -0.09
N VAL A 154 -16.70 -6.90 0.76
CA VAL A 154 -15.86 -6.38 1.85
C VAL A 154 -14.57 -5.76 1.34
N TYR A 155 -13.93 -6.34 0.31
CA TYR A 155 -12.73 -5.73 -0.26
C TYR A 155 -12.98 -4.30 -0.75
N GLY A 156 -14.02 -4.11 -1.57
CA GLY A 156 -14.41 -2.78 -2.06
C GLY A 156 -14.71 -1.82 -0.91
N ALA A 157 -15.47 -2.29 0.10
CA ALA A 157 -15.77 -1.49 1.29
C ALA A 157 -14.50 -1.10 2.08
N THR A 158 -13.50 -2.01 2.22
CA THR A 158 -12.23 -1.63 2.86
C THR A 158 -11.47 -0.58 2.06
N LYS A 159 -11.54 -0.62 0.72
CA LYS A 159 -10.88 0.38 -0.14
C LYS A 159 -11.62 1.71 -0.15
N ALA A 160 -12.95 1.72 -0.05
CA ALA A 160 -13.74 2.94 0.17
C ALA A 160 -13.39 3.58 1.54
N PHE A 161 -13.19 2.75 2.58
CA PHE A 161 -12.67 3.25 3.86
C PHE A 161 -11.30 3.93 3.68
N VAL A 162 -10.36 3.30 2.98
CA VAL A 162 -9.00 3.83 2.75
C VAL A 162 -9.06 5.19 2.03
N GLU A 163 -9.89 5.30 1.00
CA GLU A 163 -10.11 6.56 0.28
C GLU A 163 -10.62 7.66 1.20
N GLN A 164 -11.74 7.42 1.91
CA GLN A 164 -12.33 8.41 2.80
C GLN A 164 -11.42 8.75 4.00
N PHE A 165 -10.74 7.75 4.55
CA PHE A 165 -9.74 7.96 5.61
C PHE A 165 -8.60 8.87 5.14
N SER A 166 -8.12 8.70 3.91
CA SER A 166 -7.06 9.55 3.34
C SER A 166 -7.50 11.01 3.24
N TYR A 167 -8.73 11.27 2.82
CA TYR A 167 -9.27 12.63 2.73
C TYR A 167 -9.39 13.29 4.10
N ASN A 168 -9.94 12.57 5.09
CA ASN A 168 -10.11 13.07 6.46
C ASN A 168 -8.75 13.28 7.13
N LEU A 169 -7.83 12.32 7.02
CA LEU A 169 -6.49 12.45 7.57
C LEU A 169 -5.77 13.69 7.02
N ARG A 170 -5.91 13.96 5.72
CA ARG A 170 -5.34 15.16 5.12
C ARG A 170 -5.87 16.45 5.76
N CYS A 171 -7.15 16.50 6.13
CA CYS A 171 -7.71 17.66 6.82
C CYS A 171 -7.04 17.90 8.18
N ASP A 172 -6.71 16.82 8.89
CA ASP A 172 -6.11 16.92 10.23
C ASP A 172 -4.62 17.26 10.18
N VAL A 173 -3.85 16.66 9.25
CA VAL A 173 -2.38 16.77 9.22
C VAL A 173 -1.84 17.76 8.19
N GLY A 174 -2.67 18.23 7.28
CA GLY A 174 -2.29 19.25 6.29
C GLY A 174 -1.74 20.54 6.93
N PRO A 175 -2.35 21.07 8.01
CA PRO A 175 -1.79 22.21 8.73
C PRO A 175 -0.40 21.99 9.32
N GLN A 176 0.02 20.73 9.54
CA GLN A 176 1.37 20.36 9.98
C GLN A 176 2.33 20.09 8.81
N GLY A 177 1.90 20.31 7.56
CA GLY A 177 2.72 20.12 6.37
C GLY A 177 2.82 18.68 5.87
N VAL A 178 2.03 17.75 6.43
CA VAL A 178 1.99 16.35 5.98
C VAL A 178 1.01 16.21 4.82
N ARG A 179 1.49 15.65 3.71
CA ARG A 179 0.67 15.32 2.55
C ARG A 179 0.04 13.96 2.70
N VAL A 180 -1.15 13.77 2.14
CA VAL A 180 -1.83 12.47 2.14
C VAL A 180 -2.39 12.20 0.76
N THR A 181 -2.10 11.01 0.23
CA THR A 181 -2.53 10.57 -1.10
C THR A 181 -3.18 9.18 -1.02
N ASP A 182 -4.37 9.05 -1.58
CA ASP A 182 -4.95 7.77 -1.99
C ASP A 182 -4.41 7.41 -3.37
N LEU A 183 -3.50 6.42 -3.44
CA LEU A 183 -3.00 5.87 -4.69
C LEU A 183 -3.84 4.65 -5.04
N ALA A 184 -4.68 4.77 -6.08
CA ALA A 184 -5.76 3.85 -6.41
C ALA A 184 -5.49 3.08 -7.72
N PRO A 185 -4.80 1.93 -7.67
CA PRO A 185 -4.56 1.12 -8.86
C PRO A 185 -5.82 0.43 -9.37
N GLY A 186 -5.86 0.25 -10.70
CA GLY A 186 -6.68 -0.74 -11.38
C GLY A 186 -6.04 -2.14 -11.39
N MET A 187 -6.33 -2.91 -12.44
CA MET A 187 -5.81 -4.26 -12.61
C MET A 187 -4.28 -4.25 -12.70
N THR A 188 -3.61 -4.78 -11.68
CA THR A 188 -2.14 -4.84 -11.57
C THR A 188 -1.69 -6.28 -11.42
N ALA A 189 -0.76 -6.75 -12.25
CA ALA A 189 -0.21 -8.10 -12.18
C ALA A 189 0.69 -8.27 -10.96
N SER A 190 0.29 -9.10 -10.00
CA SER A 190 1.07 -9.35 -8.78
C SER A 190 0.61 -10.63 -8.06
N GLU A 191 1.34 -11.04 -7.02
CA GLU A 191 0.91 -12.13 -6.12
C GLU A 191 -0.46 -11.87 -5.45
N PHE A 192 -0.99 -10.65 -5.50
CA PHE A 192 -2.29 -10.31 -4.93
C PHE A 192 -3.42 -11.18 -5.48
N THR A 193 -3.44 -11.41 -6.80
CA THR A 193 -4.45 -12.25 -7.44
C THR A 193 -4.32 -13.70 -6.98
N LEU A 194 -3.10 -14.23 -6.86
CA LEU A 194 -2.86 -15.58 -6.32
C LEU A 194 -3.36 -15.72 -4.88
N VAL A 195 -3.12 -14.71 -4.03
CA VAL A 195 -3.63 -14.67 -2.64
C VAL A 195 -5.17 -14.63 -2.64
N ARG A 196 -5.77 -13.81 -3.50
CA ARG A 196 -7.23 -13.71 -3.66
C ARG A 196 -7.86 -15.04 -4.05
N MET A 197 -7.17 -15.82 -4.91
CA MET A 197 -7.60 -17.15 -5.36
C MET A 197 -7.17 -18.27 -4.42
N LYS A 198 -6.74 -17.95 -3.19
CA LYS A 198 -6.31 -18.94 -2.16
C LYS A 198 -5.26 -19.92 -2.68
N GLY A 199 -4.35 -19.47 -3.57
CA GLY A 199 -3.24 -20.26 -4.11
C GLY A 199 -3.53 -20.98 -5.42
N ASP A 200 -4.74 -20.88 -5.98
CA ASP A 200 -5.06 -21.44 -7.29
C ASP A 200 -4.39 -20.63 -8.41
N ARG A 201 -3.26 -21.15 -8.91
CA ARG A 201 -2.45 -20.51 -9.95
C ARG A 201 -3.19 -20.45 -11.28
N ASN A 202 -3.92 -21.51 -11.66
CA ASN A 202 -4.60 -21.56 -12.95
C ASN A 202 -5.66 -20.45 -13.05
N VAL A 203 -6.44 -20.26 -11.98
CA VAL A 203 -7.44 -19.18 -11.91
C VAL A 203 -6.76 -17.82 -11.80
N ALA A 204 -5.64 -17.70 -11.09
CA ALA A 204 -4.91 -16.43 -10.97
C ALA A 204 -4.30 -15.99 -12.32
N ASP A 205 -3.72 -16.92 -13.07
CA ASP A 205 -3.09 -16.64 -14.36
C ASP A 205 -4.13 -16.30 -15.43
N SER A 206 -5.25 -17.05 -15.47
CA SER A 206 -6.36 -16.78 -16.40
C SER A 206 -7.00 -15.40 -16.20
N TYR A 207 -6.83 -14.78 -15.02
CA TYR A 207 -7.35 -13.44 -14.76
C TYR A 207 -6.73 -12.35 -15.64
N TYR A 208 -5.51 -12.58 -16.11
CA TYR A 208 -4.76 -11.65 -16.95
C TYR A 208 -4.71 -12.09 -18.43
N GLU A 209 -5.28 -13.24 -18.77
CA GLU A 209 -5.23 -13.78 -20.12
C GLU A 209 -5.85 -12.80 -21.14
N GLY A 210 -5.10 -12.51 -22.21
CA GLY A 210 -5.51 -11.55 -23.24
C GLY A 210 -5.51 -10.07 -22.80
N ALA A 211 -5.06 -9.75 -21.58
CA ALA A 211 -4.96 -8.38 -21.09
C ALA A 211 -3.49 -7.94 -20.90
N GLN A 212 -3.26 -6.65 -20.96
CA GLN A 212 -2.00 -6.01 -20.56
C GLN A 212 -2.22 -5.23 -19.26
N PRO A 213 -2.12 -5.87 -18.08
CA PRO A 213 -2.32 -5.19 -16.80
C PRO A 213 -1.15 -4.27 -16.47
N LEU A 214 -1.37 -3.35 -15.53
CA LEU A 214 -0.29 -2.60 -14.89
C LEU A 214 0.69 -3.56 -14.26
N GLN A 215 1.96 -3.17 -14.22
CA GLN A 215 2.99 -3.84 -13.44
C GLN A 215 3.17 -3.14 -12.09
N PRO A 216 3.65 -3.81 -11.05
CA PRO A 216 3.96 -3.19 -9.76
C PRO A 216 4.85 -1.96 -9.87
N GLU A 217 5.77 -1.96 -10.83
CA GLU A 217 6.71 -0.88 -11.14
C GLU A 217 6.00 0.38 -11.62
N ASP A 218 4.91 0.27 -12.37
CA ASP A 218 4.10 1.41 -12.81
C ASP A 218 3.52 2.17 -11.60
N ILE A 219 3.09 1.44 -10.58
CA ILE A 219 2.55 2.02 -9.34
C ILE A 219 3.67 2.55 -8.43
N ALA A 220 4.81 1.89 -8.37
CA ALA A 220 5.96 2.34 -7.62
C ALA A 220 6.51 3.67 -8.15
N GLU A 221 6.48 3.88 -9.48
CA GLU A 221 6.85 5.14 -10.11
C GLU A 221 5.91 6.27 -9.66
N GLN A 222 4.60 6.02 -9.63
CA GLN A 222 3.63 7.00 -9.15
C GLN A 222 3.79 7.30 -7.66
N ALA A 223 4.09 6.29 -6.84
CA ALA A 223 4.37 6.48 -5.41
C ALA A 223 5.58 7.39 -5.19
N LEU A 224 6.67 7.17 -5.94
CA LEU A 224 7.86 8.04 -5.86
C LEU A 224 7.56 9.46 -6.38
N HIS A 225 6.83 9.59 -7.49
CA HIS A 225 6.40 10.89 -8.01
C HIS A 225 5.66 11.69 -6.92
N VAL A 226 4.67 11.09 -6.28
CA VAL A 226 3.90 11.71 -5.18
C VAL A 226 4.80 12.11 -4.02
N ALA A 227 5.72 11.24 -3.59
CA ALA A 227 6.62 11.50 -2.49
C ALA A 227 7.61 12.65 -2.78
N SER A 228 7.96 12.84 -4.06
CA SER A 228 8.97 13.81 -4.52
C SER A 228 8.41 15.17 -4.93
N LEU A 229 7.11 15.39 -4.81
CA LEU A 229 6.47 16.68 -5.15
C LEU A 229 6.96 17.80 -4.22
N PRO A 230 6.93 19.07 -4.68
CA PRO A 230 7.19 20.22 -3.81
C PRO A 230 6.27 20.21 -2.58
N PRO A 231 6.75 20.66 -1.40
CA PRO A 231 6.01 20.54 -0.12
C PRO A 231 4.59 21.11 -0.14
N HIS A 232 4.32 22.13 -0.94
CA HIS A 232 3.00 22.77 -1.04
C HIS A 232 2.03 22.06 -2.01
N VAL A 233 2.51 21.03 -2.73
CA VAL A 233 1.70 20.29 -3.71
C VAL A 233 1.26 18.96 -3.12
N ASN A 234 -0.05 18.74 -2.99
CA ASN A 234 -0.63 17.47 -2.56
C ASN A 234 -1.53 16.90 -3.66
N ILE A 235 -1.20 15.74 -4.16
CA ILE A 235 -2.14 14.94 -4.96
C ILE A 235 -3.04 14.19 -3.98
N THR A 236 -4.31 14.53 -3.94
CA THR A 236 -5.25 13.95 -2.96
C THR A 236 -5.60 12.51 -3.31
N ARG A 237 -5.82 12.25 -4.62
CA ARG A 237 -6.07 10.92 -5.18
C ARG A 237 -5.38 10.80 -6.52
N LEU A 238 -4.77 9.65 -6.75
CA LEU A 238 -4.17 9.29 -8.04
C LEU A 238 -4.69 7.92 -8.46
N GLU A 239 -5.60 7.90 -9.42
CA GLU A 239 -6.13 6.68 -10.00
C GLU A 239 -5.32 6.30 -11.23
N VAL A 240 -4.84 5.04 -11.25
CA VAL A 240 -3.98 4.52 -12.32
C VAL A 240 -4.60 3.23 -12.85
N MET A 241 -4.99 3.22 -14.12
CA MET A 241 -5.62 2.06 -14.76
C MET A 241 -4.82 1.62 -15.98
N PRO A 242 -4.76 0.31 -16.27
CA PRO A 242 -4.22 -0.14 -17.55
C PRO A 242 -5.17 0.25 -18.68
N LEU A 243 -4.64 0.54 -19.84
CA LEU A 243 -5.44 0.99 -20.98
C LEU A 243 -6.50 -0.07 -21.41
N CYS A 244 -6.23 -1.35 -21.16
CA CYS A 244 -7.15 -2.44 -21.46
C CYS A 244 -8.34 -2.54 -20.49
N GLN A 245 -8.29 -1.88 -19.34
CA GLN A 245 -9.39 -1.89 -18.36
C GLN A 245 -10.33 -0.71 -18.62
N GLN A 246 -11.57 -1.02 -18.98
CA GLN A 246 -12.60 -0.02 -19.26
C GLN A 246 -13.59 0.08 -18.09
N TRP A 247 -14.21 1.25 -17.93
CA TRP A 247 -15.38 1.41 -17.08
C TRP A 247 -16.54 0.63 -17.70
N ALA A 248 -17.05 -0.39 -17.00
CA ALA A 248 -18.25 -1.07 -17.42
C ALA A 248 -19.45 -0.12 -17.28
N GLY A 249 -20.28 -0.03 -18.31
CA GLY A 249 -21.57 0.65 -18.22
C GLY A 249 -22.51 -0.07 -17.24
N PRO A 250 -23.66 0.52 -16.89
CA PRO A 250 -24.64 -0.12 -16.02
C PRO A 250 -25.15 -1.42 -16.67
N THR A 251 -25.05 -2.52 -15.92
CA THR A 251 -25.61 -3.81 -16.33
C THR A 251 -27.08 -3.86 -15.94
N VAL A 252 -27.95 -4.11 -16.93
CA VAL A 252 -29.38 -4.35 -16.70
C VAL A 252 -29.63 -5.85 -16.79
N LEU A 253 -30.13 -6.42 -15.70
CA LEU A 253 -30.63 -7.80 -15.72
C LEU A 253 -31.97 -7.83 -16.45
N ARG A 254 -32.13 -8.76 -17.37
CA ARG A 254 -33.37 -9.01 -18.11
C ARG A 254 -33.77 -10.45 -17.84
N ASP A 255 -35.08 -10.64 -17.66
CA ASP A 255 -35.69 -11.96 -17.48
C ASP A 255 -35.61 -12.80 -18.78
#